data_dec4b24f97f0491d9c0c35c6a467ca9f
#
_entry.id   dec4b24f97f0491d9c0c35c6a467ca9f
#
_cell.length_a   1.000
_cell.length_b   1.000
_cell.length_c   1.000
_cell.angle_alpha   90.00
_cell.angle_beta   90.00
_cell.angle_gamma   90.00
#
_symmetry.space_group_name_H-M   'P 1'
#
loop_
_entity.id
_entity.type
_entity.pdbx_description
1 polymer ?
#
loop_
_entity_poly.entity_id
_entity_poly.type
_entity_poly.pdbx_seq_one_letter_code
_entity_poly.pdbx_strand_id
1 'polypeptide(L)'
;EAIYTLEQYRQFKQAVQVPILANITEFGQTPLFTTSELAGAGVDIVLYCCGAYRAMNKAALEVYRTIRRDGTQKAALPLMQTRAELYEFLDYHAYERKLDALFGQSQD
;
A
#
# COMPACT_ATOMS: atom_id res chain seq x y z
N GLU A 1 -17.86 -2.85 4.25
CA GLU A 1 -17.94 -1.69 3.34
C GLU A 1 -19.28 -0.92 3.45
N ALA A 2 -20.37 -1.59 3.79
CA ALA A 2 -21.70 -0.97 3.93
C ALA A 2 -22.07 -0.61 5.39
N ILE A 3 -21.10 -0.56 6.29
CA ILE A 3 -21.26 -0.22 7.71
C ILE A 3 -20.78 1.22 7.92
N TYR A 4 -21.60 2.04 8.55
CA TYR A 4 -21.37 3.48 8.66
C TYR A 4 -20.97 3.93 10.07
N THR A 5 -21.18 3.10 11.10
CA THR A 5 -20.90 3.44 12.48
C THR A 5 -20.19 2.31 13.22
N LEU A 6 -19.42 2.66 14.24
CA LEU A 6 -18.76 1.66 15.11
C LEU A 6 -19.78 0.80 15.85
N GLU A 7 -20.95 1.35 16.16
CA GLU A 7 -22.04 0.59 16.81
C GLU A 7 -22.56 -0.51 15.88
N GLN A 8 -22.72 -0.23 14.59
CA GLN A 8 -23.12 -1.26 13.61
C GLN A 8 -22.07 -2.39 13.50
N TYR A 9 -20.76 -2.08 13.62
CA TYR A 9 -19.73 -3.12 13.70
C TYR A 9 -19.90 -4.00 14.93
N ARG A 10 -20.18 -3.42 16.12
CA ARG A 10 -20.43 -4.19 17.35
C ARG A 10 -21.64 -5.11 17.22
N GLN A 11 -22.75 -4.58 16.69
CA GLN A 11 -23.98 -5.35 16.46
C GLN A 11 -23.74 -6.49 15.48
N PHE A 12 -23.03 -6.22 14.38
CA PHE A 12 -22.69 -7.24 13.40
C PHE A 12 -21.81 -8.33 14.01
N LYS A 13 -20.76 -7.95 14.76
CA LYS A 13 -19.90 -8.91 15.47
C LYS A 13 -20.68 -9.79 16.42
N GLN A 14 -21.59 -9.22 17.21
CA GLN A 14 -22.44 -9.95 18.13
C GLN A 14 -23.36 -10.94 17.42
N ALA A 15 -23.89 -10.55 16.25
CA ALA A 15 -24.80 -11.40 15.51
C ALA A 15 -24.11 -12.59 14.84
N VAL A 16 -22.91 -12.39 14.26
CA VAL A 16 -22.23 -13.45 13.50
C VAL A 16 -21.26 -14.30 14.33
N GLN A 17 -20.71 -13.77 15.42
CA GLN A 17 -19.81 -14.45 16.36
C GLN A 17 -18.56 -15.12 15.73
N VAL A 18 -18.15 -14.65 14.58
CA VAL A 18 -16.96 -15.09 13.86
C VAL A 18 -16.00 -13.90 13.66
N PRO A 19 -14.73 -14.13 13.31
CA PRO A 19 -13.83 -13.04 12.91
C PRO A 19 -14.45 -12.22 11.77
N ILE A 20 -14.40 -10.89 11.90
CA ILE A 20 -14.89 -9.97 10.89
C ILE A 20 -13.79 -9.11 10.32
N LEU A 21 -13.87 -8.86 9.02
CA LEU A 21 -13.00 -7.99 8.28
C LEU A 21 -13.72 -6.70 7.94
N ALA A 22 -13.13 -5.56 8.29
CA ALA A 22 -13.59 -4.24 7.86
C ALA A 22 -12.80 -3.81 6.61
N ASN A 23 -13.50 -3.62 5.50
CA ASN A 23 -12.91 -3.05 4.31
C ASN A 23 -13.06 -1.53 4.34
N ILE A 24 -11.97 -0.83 4.61
CA ILE A 24 -11.92 0.63 4.69
C ILE A 24 -11.45 1.17 3.34
N THR A 25 -12.41 1.57 2.52
CA THR A 25 -12.16 2.05 1.17
C THR A 25 -12.29 3.58 1.13
N GLU A 26 -11.28 4.24 0.57
CA GLU A 26 -11.29 5.69 0.38
C GLU A 26 -12.42 6.10 -0.59
N PHE A 27 -13.02 7.26 -0.33
CA PHE A 27 -14.12 7.83 -1.12
C PHE A 27 -15.41 6.99 -1.11
N GLY A 28 -15.50 6.00 -0.21
CA GLY A 28 -16.71 5.24 0.06
C GLY A 28 -17.62 5.97 1.04
N GLN A 29 -18.69 5.28 1.47
CA GLN A 29 -19.64 5.84 2.45
C GLN A 29 -19.24 5.52 3.90
N THR A 30 -18.45 4.47 4.12
CA THR A 30 -17.93 4.12 5.45
C THR A 30 -16.90 5.17 5.87
N PRO A 31 -17.01 5.79 7.05
CA PRO A 31 -15.98 6.67 7.58
C PRO A 31 -14.62 5.97 7.70
N LEU A 32 -13.54 6.72 7.52
CA LEU A 32 -12.18 6.19 7.64
C LEU A 32 -11.79 6.04 9.12
N PHE A 33 -12.42 5.09 9.80
CA PHE A 33 -12.10 4.77 11.19
C PHE A 33 -10.65 4.30 11.33
N THR A 34 -10.04 4.64 12.45
CA THR A 34 -8.73 4.13 12.83
C THR A 34 -8.78 2.64 13.18
N THR A 35 -7.63 1.97 13.10
CA THR A 35 -7.52 0.56 13.53
C THR A 35 -7.91 0.37 14.99
N SER A 36 -7.59 1.34 15.87
CA SER A 36 -7.95 1.30 17.30
C SER A 36 -9.46 1.39 17.51
N GLU A 37 -10.16 2.27 16.79
CA GLU A 37 -11.62 2.39 16.86
C GLU A 37 -12.30 1.12 16.36
N LEU A 38 -11.82 0.55 15.27
CA LEU A 38 -12.33 -0.69 14.69
C LEU A 38 -12.09 -1.88 15.62
N ALA A 39 -10.91 -2.01 16.22
CA ALA A 39 -10.60 -3.03 17.20
C ALA A 39 -11.52 -2.91 18.43
N GLY A 40 -11.75 -1.70 18.94
CA GLY A 40 -12.70 -1.43 20.03
C GLY A 40 -14.17 -1.73 19.67
N ALA A 41 -14.47 -1.86 18.39
CA ALA A 41 -15.78 -2.28 17.88
C ALA A 41 -15.86 -3.78 17.55
N GLY A 42 -14.80 -4.56 17.83
CA GLY A 42 -14.76 -6.01 17.63
C GLY A 42 -14.36 -6.45 16.21
N VAL A 43 -13.75 -5.56 15.42
CA VAL A 43 -13.17 -5.92 14.12
C VAL A 43 -11.82 -6.63 14.34
N ASP A 44 -11.63 -7.74 13.65
CA ASP A 44 -10.43 -8.59 13.79
C ASP A 44 -9.38 -8.27 12.70
N ILE A 45 -9.82 -7.86 11.50
CA ILE A 45 -8.95 -7.57 10.36
C ILE A 45 -9.40 -6.25 9.71
N VAL A 46 -8.46 -5.36 9.42
CA VAL A 46 -8.73 -4.14 8.65
C VAL A 46 -8.05 -4.24 7.29
N LEU A 47 -8.82 -4.08 6.21
CA LEU A 47 -8.35 -4.12 4.84
C LEU A 47 -8.33 -2.72 4.23
N TYR A 48 -7.17 -2.28 3.78
CA TYR A 48 -6.95 -1.07 2.98
C TYR A 48 -6.72 -1.46 1.52
N CYS A 49 -7.78 -1.77 0.80
CA CYS A 49 -7.70 -2.44 -0.49
C CYS A 49 -7.11 -1.59 -1.63
N CYS A 50 -7.35 -0.28 -1.64
CA CYS A 50 -7.05 0.58 -2.78
C CYS A 50 -6.12 1.76 -2.47
N GLY A 51 -5.82 2.08 -1.21
CA GLY A 51 -5.10 3.30 -0.83
C GLY A 51 -3.75 3.46 -1.51
N ALA A 52 -2.88 2.46 -1.38
CA ALA A 52 -1.57 2.48 -2.01
C ALA A 52 -1.65 2.52 -3.54
N TYR A 53 -2.54 1.71 -4.13
CA TYR A 53 -2.75 1.67 -5.58
C TYR A 53 -3.21 3.03 -6.13
N ARG A 54 -4.16 3.69 -5.48
CA ARG A 54 -4.63 5.03 -5.86
C ARG A 54 -3.53 6.08 -5.75
N ALA A 55 -2.72 6.02 -4.69
CA ALA A 55 -1.58 6.91 -4.50
C ALA A 55 -0.52 6.72 -5.59
N MET A 56 -0.16 5.46 -5.91
CA MET A 56 0.76 5.12 -6.99
C MET A 56 0.27 5.65 -8.34
N ASN A 57 -0.99 5.41 -8.69
CA ASN A 57 -1.56 5.87 -9.95
C ASN A 57 -1.55 7.39 -10.07
N LYS A 58 -1.86 8.10 -8.99
CA LYS A 58 -1.82 9.57 -8.99
C LYS A 58 -0.40 10.10 -9.20
N ALA A 59 0.59 9.52 -8.51
CA ALA A 59 1.99 9.89 -8.68
C ALA A 59 2.48 9.58 -10.10
N ALA A 60 2.21 8.38 -10.62
CA ALA A 60 2.59 7.99 -11.97
C ALA A 60 1.99 8.93 -13.04
N LEU A 61 0.71 9.28 -12.90
CA LEU A 61 0.05 10.21 -13.81
C LEU A 61 0.72 11.60 -13.81
N GLU A 62 1.14 12.09 -12.64
CA GLU A 62 1.83 13.37 -12.54
C GLU A 62 3.22 13.32 -13.19
N VAL A 63 3.95 12.22 -13.07
CA VAL A 63 5.22 12.01 -13.79
C VAL A 63 5.02 12.12 -15.30
N TYR A 64 4.03 11.41 -15.87
CA TYR A 64 3.74 11.45 -17.31
C TYR A 64 3.31 12.85 -17.78
N ARG A 65 2.49 13.54 -16.99
CA ARG A 65 2.09 14.94 -17.29
C ARG A 65 3.28 15.88 -17.28
N THR A 66 4.18 15.74 -16.32
CA THR A 66 5.41 16.53 -16.21
C THR A 66 6.31 16.30 -17.43
N ILE A 67 6.56 15.05 -17.80
CA ILE A 67 7.36 14.73 -19.00
C ILE A 67 6.73 15.32 -20.26
N ARG A 68 5.41 15.19 -20.42
CA ARG A 68 4.69 15.72 -21.59
C ARG A 68 4.75 17.25 -21.68
N ARG A 69 4.67 17.92 -20.54
CA ARG A 69 4.69 19.40 -20.46
C ARG A 69 6.08 19.97 -20.62
N ASP A 70 7.07 19.37 -19.93
CA ASP A 70 8.40 19.96 -19.73
C ASP A 70 9.50 19.27 -20.57
N GLY A 71 9.20 18.15 -21.23
CA GLY A 71 10.19 17.33 -21.96
C GLY A 71 11.18 16.61 -21.03
N THR A 72 10.95 16.62 -19.72
CA THR A 72 11.80 16.01 -18.70
C THR A 72 10.99 15.67 -17.45
N GLN A 73 11.43 14.68 -16.68
CA GLN A 73 10.84 14.31 -15.38
C GLN A 73 11.41 15.09 -14.20
N LYS A 74 12.29 16.06 -14.41
CA LYS A 74 13.07 16.73 -13.32
C LYS A 74 12.17 17.29 -12.21
N ALA A 75 11.06 17.92 -12.55
CA ALA A 75 10.13 18.50 -11.57
C ALA A 75 9.31 17.45 -10.80
N ALA A 76 9.28 16.20 -11.27
CA ALA A 76 8.59 15.10 -10.60
C ALA A 76 9.49 14.27 -9.67
N LEU A 77 10.79 14.56 -9.58
CA LEU A 77 11.71 13.83 -8.69
C LEU A 77 11.25 13.73 -7.24
N PRO A 78 10.62 14.78 -6.62
CA PRO A 78 10.11 14.66 -5.25
C PRO A 78 8.99 13.63 -5.05
N LEU A 79 8.39 13.13 -6.14
CA LEU A 79 7.35 12.09 -6.10
C LEU A 79 7.94 10.68 -6.21
N MET A 80 9.25 10.55 -6.39
CA MET A 80 9.92 9.29 -6.66
C MET A 80 10.76 8.84 -5.49
N GLN A 81 10.84 7.53 -5.29
CA GLN A 81 11.88 6.94 -4.45
C GLN A 81 13.25 7.18 -5.09
N THR A 82 14.24 7.44 -4.27
CA THR A 82 15.63 7.41 -4.71
C THR A 82 16.03 5.99 -5.11
N ARG A 83 17.13 5.86 -5.88
CA ARG A 83 17.66 4.53 -6.21
C ARG A 83 18.04 3.74 -4.95
N ALA A 84 18.60 4.40 -3.94
CA ALA A 84 18.97 3.74 -2.69
C ALA A 84 17.77 3.18 -1.95
N GLU A 85 16.72 3.99 -1.78
CA GLU A 85 15.46 3.54 -1.17
C GLU A 85 14.82 2.37 -1.92
N LEU A 86 14.77 2.43 -3.26
CA LEU A 86 14.23 1.35 -4.07
C LEU A 86 15.04 0.06 -3.91
N TYR A 87 16.37 0.16 -3.90
CA TYR A 87 17.26 -0.99 -3.74
C TYR A 87 17.12 -1.63 -2.35
N GLU A 88 16.91 -0.83 -1.31
CA GLU A 88 16.63 -1.31 0.03
C GLU A 88 15.31 -2.11 0.07
N PHE A 89 14.21 -1.55 -0.48
CA PHE A 89 12.93 -2.25 -0.54
C PHE A 89 12.97 -3.57 -1.32
N LEU A 90 13.76 -3.63 -2.39
CA LEU A 90 13.91 -4.83 -3.21
C LEU A 90 14.93 -5.84 -2.68
N ASP A 91 15.69 -5.50 -1.63
CA ASP A 91 16.88 -6.25 -1.21
C ASP A 91 17.84 -6.55 -2.38
N TYR A 92 17.97 -5.54 -3.28
CA TYR A 92 18.66 -5.69 -4.56
C TYR A 92 20.08 -6.26 -4.43
N HIS A 93 20.84 -5.78 -3.43
CA HIS A 93 22.22 -6.24 -3.22
C HIS A 93 22.33 -7.70 -2.75
N ALA A 94 21.29 -8.27 -2.14
CA ALA A 94 21.27 -9.70 -1.84
C ALA A 94 21.16 -10.53 -3.12
N TYR A 95 20.40 -10.06 -4.10
CA TYR A 95 20.33 -10.72 -5.42
C TYR A 95 21.64 -10.62 -6.19
N GLU A 96 22.32 -9.46 -6.18
CA GLU A 96 23.64 -9.30 -6.80
C GLU A 96 24.65 -10.28 -6.18
N ARG A 97 24.79 -10.29 -4.85
CA ARG A 97 25.69 -11.24 -4.16
C ARG A 97 25.39 -12.70 -4.48
N LYS A 98 24.12 -13.06 -4.61
CA LYS A 98 23.72 -14.43 -4.98
C LYS A 98 24.12 -14.77 -6.40
N LEU A 99 23.96 -13.87 -7.35
CA LEU A 99 24.39 -14.06 -8.73
C LEU A 99 25.91 -14.18 -8.84
N ASP A 100 26.66 -13.31 -8.15
CA ASP A 100 28.12 -13.35 -8.10
C ASP A 100 28.61 -14.69 -7.52
N ALA A 101 27.98 -15.18 -6.45
CA ALA A 101 28.31 -16.48 -5.87
C ALA A 101 28.02 -17.67 -6.80
N LEU A 102 26.96 -17.59 -7.61
CA LEU A 102 26.59 -18.64 -8.56
C LEU A 102 27.50 -18.65 -9.81
N PHE A 103 27.83 -17.47 -10.33
CA PHE A 103 28.63 -17.36 -11.55
C PHE A 103 30.13 -17.30 -11.27
N GLY A 104 30.56 -16.83 -10.09
CA GLY A 104 31.96 -16.86 -9.67
C GLY A 104 32.51 -18.29 -9.43
N GLN A 105 31.64 -19.29 -9.23
CA GLN A 105 32.03 -20.70 -9.08
C GLN A 105 32.19 -21.44 -10.44
N SER A 106 31.92 -20.78 -11.56
CA SER A 106 31.96 -21.38 -12.90
C SER A 106 33.29 -21.15 -13.64
N GLN A 107 34.36 -20.72 -12.96
CA GLN A 107 35.67 -20.44 -13.55
C GLN A 107 36.81 -21.36 -13.05
N ASP A 108 36.48 -22.58 -12.53
CA ASP A 108 37.48 -23.63 -12.24
C ASP A 108 37.26 -24.84 -13.15
#